data_d1f71ab393b39e1c3cd156abb27404b7
#
_entry.id   d1f71ab393b39e1c3cd156abb27404b7
#
_cell.length_a   1.000
_cell.length_b   1.000
_cell.length_c   1.000
_cell.angle_alpha   90.00
_cell.angle_beta   90.00
_cell.angle_gamma   90.00
#
_symmetry.space_group_name_H-M   'P 1'
#
loop_
_entity.id
_entity.type
_entity.pdbx_description
1 polymer ?
#
loop_
_entity_poly.entity_id
_entity_poly.type
_entity_poly.pdbx_seq_one_letter_code
_entity_poly.pdbx_strand_id
1 'polypeptide(L)'
;AETVLTSDNGYSNVFHADGGNASFSVMANTLRGVYGTDVLLATANSFTGSVLQADYNQKMAASMIMPNGLMSRQRTMTGAELKETVHAFVEGCEGGFVPFNRGSLPVVSGIAVEVKENNGSYTLTGITRNGQPLGDNDTVTVTCLATEKQMEALLASDSGTSVGEDTWVKNTWRDYISGGATLAEPENYMTLR
;
A
#
# COMPACT_ATOMS: atom_id res chain seq x y z
N ALA A 1 1.60 0.70 30.11
CA ALA A 1 0.53 0.75 29.09
C ALA A 1 0.32 -0.68 28.56
N GLU A 2 -0.92 -1.05 28.30
CA GLU A 2 -1.28 -2.35 27.76
C GLU A 2 -0.69 -2.54 26.36
N THR A 3 -0.14 -3.74 26.09
CA THR A 3 0.35 -4.14 24.78
C THR A 3 -0.84 -4.48 23.88
N VAL A 4 -0.93 -3.84 22.71
CA VAL A 4 -1.98 -4.09 21.72
C VAL A 4 -1.47 -4.77 20.44
N LEU A 5 -0.16 -4.76 20.27
CA LEU A 5 0.50 -5.33 19.09
C LEU A 5 1.92 -5.74 19.49
N THR A 6 2.35 -6.91 19.07
CA THR A 6 3.73 -7.37 19.22
C THR A 6 4.32 -7.63 17.84
N SER A 7 5.53 -7.17 17.60
CA SER A 7 6.33 -7.55 16.44
C SER A 7 7.57 -8.31 16.92
N ASP A 8 7.68 -9.57 16.52
CA ASP A 8 8.80 -10.44 16.87
C ASP A 8 10.07 -10.10 16.06
N ASN A 9 9.91 -9.36 14.99
CA ASN A 9 10.99 -8.94 14.09
C ASN A 9 10.98 -7.43 13.88
N GLY A 10 12.17 -6.88 13.62
CA GLY A 10 12.33 -5.52 13.14
C GLY A 10 12.54 -5.51 11.63
N TYR A 11 11.97 -4.51 10.94
CA TYR A 11 12.08 -4.33 9.51
C TYR A 11 12.55 -2.93 9.17
N SER A 12 13.45 -2.83 8.21
CA SER A 12 14.00 -1.54 7.77
C SER A 12 12.97 -0.70 7.02
N ASN A 13 12.99 0.61 7.26
CA ASN A 13 12.28 1.62 6.50
C ASN A 13 13.16 2.21 5.40
N VAL A 14 13.87 1.39 4.66
CA VAL A 14 14.71 1.79 3.54
C VAL A 14 14.18 1.13 2.27
N PHE A 15 14.04 1.92 1.20
CA PHE A 15 13.67 1.38 -0.10
C PHE A 15 14.85 0.67 -0.75
N HIS A 16 14.60 -0.55 -1.22
CA HIS A 16 15.54 -1.36 -1.99
C HIS A 16 15.00 -1.59 -3.40
N ALA A 17 15.87 -1.51 -4.41
CA ALA A 17 15.49 -1.73 -5.81
C ALA A 17 14.98 -3.15 -6.09
N ASP A 18 15.47 -4.13 -5.34
CA ASP A 18 14.97 -5.50 -5.34
C ASP A 18 14.23 -5.75 -4.01
N GLY A 19 12.93 -5.53 -4.00
CA GLY A 19 12.07 -5.82 -2.86
C GLY A 19 11.15 -4.70 -2.42
N GLY A 20 11.56 -3.44 -2.51
CA GLY A 20 10.81 -2.29 -2.00
C GLY A 20 11.18 -1.94 -0.56
N ASN A 21 10.21 -1.47 0.23
CA ASN A 21 10.36 -1.08 1.63
C ASN A 21 9.73 -2.14 2.54
N ALA A 22 10.55 -2.85 3.30
CA ALA A 22 10.10 -3.98 4.12
C ALA A 22 9.10 -3.57 5.21
N SER A 23 9.33 -2.47 5.94
CA SER A 23 8.39 -1.97 6.95
C SER A 23 7.05 -1.59 6.35
N PHE A 24 7.04 -0.94 5.21
CA PHE A 24 5.81 -0.57 4.51
C PHE A 24 5.10 -1.79 3.92
N SER A 25 5.84 -2.79 3.47
CA SER A 25 5.26 -4.07 3.04
C SER A 25 4.53 -4.78 4.17
N VAL A 26 5.11 -4.82 5.37
CA VAL A 26 4.45 -5.38 6.57
C VAL A 26 3.11 -4.68 6.81
N MET A 27 3.10 -3.35 6.78
CA MET A 27 1.89 -2.57 7.01
C MET A 27 0.84 -2.78 5.92
N ALA A 28 1.27 -2.76 4.66
CA ALA A 28 0.37 -2.98 3.51
C ALA A 28 -0.23 -4.38 3.52
N ASN A 29 0.57 -5.42 3.78
CA ASN A 29 0.09 -6.80 3.86
C ASN A 29 -0.87 -7.00 5.03
N THR A 30 -0.58 -6.40 6.17
CA THR A 30 -1.47 -6.45 7.35
C THR A 30 -2.81 -5.80 7.04
N LEU A 31 -2.82 -4.58 6.50
CA LEU A 31 -4.05 -3.87 6.14
C LEU A 31 -4.82 -4.56 5.02
N ARG A 32 -4.14 -5.14 4.03
CA ARG A 32 -4.83 -5.93 3.00
C ARG A 32 -5.64 -7.07 3.63
N GLY A 33 -5.09 -7.75 4.62
CA GLY A 33 -5.81 -8.77 5.38
C GLY A 33 -6.99 -8.20 6.17
N VAL A 34 -6.83 -7.04 6.79
CA VAL A 34 -7.90 -6.34 7.54
C VAL A 34 -9.06 -5.95 6.62
N TYR A 35 -8.77 -5.40 5.46
CA TYR A 35 -9.79 -5.05 4.46
C TYR A 35 -10.35 -6.26 3.70
N GLY A 36 -9.63 -7.37 3.68
CA GLY A 36 -10.06 -8.60 3.03
C GLY A 36 -10.08 -8.53 1.50
N THR A 37 -9.22 -7.72 0.88
CA THR A 37 -9.12 -7.58 -0.57
C THR A 37 -7.94 -8.37 -1.15
N ASP A 38 -7.99 -8.64 -2.46
CA ASP A 38 -6.93 -9.35 -3.17
C ASP A 38 -5.66 -8.52 -3.27
N VAL A 39 -5.83 -7.22 -3.44
CA VAL A 39 -4.76 -6.24 -3.69
C VAL A 39 -4.94 -5.02 -2.81
N LEU A 40 -3.84 -4.46 -2.34
CA LEU A 40 -3.81 -3.14 -1.71
C LEU A 40 -2.77 -2.28 -2.41
N LEU A 41 -3.16 -1.06 -2.75
CA LEU A 41 -2.29 0.00 -3.30
C LEU A 41 -2.25 1.15 -2.31
N ALA A 42 -1.06 1.57 -1.92
CA ALA A 42 -0.88 2.70 -1.01
C ALA A 42 0.15 3.68 -1.56
N THR A 43 -0.09 4.97 -1.33
CA THR A 43 0.96 5.97 -1.52
C THR A 43 2.06 5.79 -0.48
N ALA A 44 3.30 6.13 -0.81
CA ALA A 44 4.45 5.93 0.09
C ALA A 44 4.30 6.67 1.42
N ASN A 45 3.58 7.80 1.44
CA ASN A 45 3.34 8.58 2.66
C ASN A 45 2.19 8.03 3.54
N SER A 46 1.62 6.87 3.19
CA SER A 46 0.58 6.22 4.01
C SER A 46 1.14 5.66 5.32
N PHE A 47 2.41 5.34 5.35
CA PHE A 47 3.07 4.71 6.50
C PHE A 47 4.25 5.56 6.97
N THR A 48 4.64 5.38 8.23
CA THR A 48 5.75 6.12 8.82
C THR A 48 6.60 5.22 9.71
N GLY A 49 7.90 5.54 9.72
CA GLY A 49 8.88 4.88 10.56
C GLY A 49 9.17 3.43 10.15
N SER A 50 9.98 2.79 10.97
CA SER A 50 10.30 1.37 10.85
C SER A 50 9.40 0.53 11.74
N VAL A 51 9.05 -0.66 11.30
CA VAL A 51 8.48 -1.68 12.19
C VAL A 51 9.63 -2.21 13.05
N LEU A 52 9.57 -1.96 14.33
CA LEU A 52 10.58 -2.39 15.29
C LEU A 52 10.21 -3.74 15.92
N GLN A 53 11.20 -4.52 16.29
CA GLN A 53 10.99 -5.67 17.18
C GLN A 53 10.63 -5.12 18.57
N ALA A 54 9.36 -5.12 18.90
CA ALA A 54 8.86 -4.50 20.13
C ALA A 54 7.42 -4.92 20.47
N ASP A 55 7.07 -4.70 21.71
CA ASP A 55 5.69 -4.60 22.17
C ASP A 55 5.20 -3.17 21.99
N TYR A 56 4.12 -3.02 21.26
CA TYR A 56 3.51 -1.72 20.98
C TYR A 56 2.30 -1.48 21.89
N ASN A 57 2.27 -0.35 22.54
CA ASN A 57 1.05 0.17 23.12
C ASN A 57 0.20 0.86 22.04
N GLN A 58 -1.04 1.19 22.38
CA GLN A 58 -1.97 1.76 21.43
C GLN A 58 -1.47 3.05 20.76
N LYS A 59 -0.77 3.92 21.49
CA LYS A 59 -0.23 5.17 20.94
C LYS A 59 0.88 4.90 19.92
N MET A 60 1.79 3.99 20.24
CA MET A 60 2.88 3.59 19.33
C MET A 60 2.32 2.93 18.07
N ALA A 61 1.40 1.96 18.25
CA ALA A 61 0.77 1.28 17.11
C ALA A 61 -0.03 2.24 16.23
N ALA A 62 -0.77 3.18 16.84
CA ALA A 62 -1.54 4.18 16.08
C ALA A 62 -0.64 5.10 15.23
N SER A 63 0.60 5.36 15.67
CA SER A 63 1.54 6.22 14.94
C SER A 63 2.13 5.58 13.68
N MET A 64 1.90 4.29 13.44
CA MET A 64 2.41 3.58 12.24
C MET A 64 1.65 3.99 10.97
N ILE A 65 0.48 4.60 11.10
CA ILE A 65 -0.34 5.10 9.99
C ILE A 65 -0.24 6.62 9.94
N MET A 66 0.09 7.14 8.77
CA MET A 66 0.14 8.56 8.45
C MET A 66 -0.42 8.78 7.04
N PRO A 67 -0.94 9.95 6.69
CA PRO A 67 -1.37 11.08 7.54
C PRO A 67 -2.76 10.86 8.18
N ASN A 68 -3.21 11.81 9.01
CA ASN A 68 -4.55 11.76 9.63
C ASN A 68 -5.69 11.70 8.59
N GLY A 69 -5.50 12.32 7.45
CA GLY A 69 -6.45 12.33 6.34
C GLY A 69 -6.32 11.16 5.36
N LEU A 70 -5.67 10.06 5.76
CA LEU A 70 -5.57 8.87 4.92
C LEU A 70 -6.91 8.15 4.83
N MET A 71 -7.39 7.96 3.61
CA MET A 71 -8.65 7.27 3.30
C MET A 71 -8.38 5.93 2.65
N SER A 72 -9.32 5.01 2.81
CA SER A 72 -9.42 3.79 2.02
C SER A 72 -10.61 3.86 1.08
N ARG A 73 -10.41 3.41 -0.15
CA ARG A 73 -11.45 3.22 -1.15
C ARG A 73 -11.32 1.84 -1.76
N GLN A 74 -12.42 1.09 -1.74
CA GLN A 74 -12.42 -0.27 -2.27
C GLN A 74 -13.16 -0.34 -3.60
N ARG A 75 -12.63 -1.16 -4.51
CA ARG A 75 -13.15 -1.42 -5.84
C ARG A 75 -13.04 -2.90 -6.18
N THR A 76 -13.97 -3.39 -7.00
CA THR A 76 -13.76 -4.59 -7.80
C THR A 76 -13.33 -4.14 -9.19
N MET A 77 -12.19 -4.62 -9.66
CA MET A 77 -11.56 -4.20 -10.91
C MET A 77 -11.28 -5.39 -11.82
N THR A 78 -11.25 -5.13 -13.11
CA THR A 78 -10.58 -6.01 -14.05
C THR A 78 -9.06 -5.85 -13.94
N GLY A 79 -8.29 -6.81 -14.46
CA GLY A 79 -6.84 -6.68 -14.51
C GLY A 79 -6.38 -5.48 -15.33
N ALA A 80 -7.10 -5.13 -16.40
CA ALA A 80 -6.82 -3.93 -17.19
C ALA A 80 -7.01 -2.65 -16.35
N GLU A 81 -8.11 -2.52 -15.62
CA GLU A 81 -8.38 -1.38 -14.74
C GLU A 81 -7.34 -1.28 -13.60
N LEU A 82 -6.94 -2.42 -13.04
CA LEU A 82 -5.89 -2.44 -12.03
C LEU A 82 -4.54 -1.97 -12.59
N LYS A 83 -4.16 -2.39 -13.80
CA LYS A 83 -2.93 -1.94 -14.47
C LYS A 83 -2.92 -0.42 -14.67
N GLU A 84 -4.04 0.16 -15.12
CA GLU A 84 -4.19 1.61 -15.26
C GLU A 84 -4.07 2.33 -13.91
N THR A 85 -4.67 1.78 -12.86
CA THR A 85 -4.59 2.35 -11.52
C THR A 85 -3.17 2.28 -10.94
N VAL A 86 -2.49 1.15 -11.08
CA VAL A 86 -1.08 1.01 -10.64
C VAL A 86 -0.17 1.95 -11.43
N HIS A 87 -0.40 2.09 -12.73
CA HIS A 87 0.31 3.05 -13.58
C HIS A 87 0.15 4.48 -13.06
N ALA A 88 -1.07 4.89 -12.71
CA ALA A 88 -1.32 6.20 -12.11
C ALA A 88 -0.59 6.39 -10.77
N PHE A 89 -0.56 5.37 -9.91
CA PHE A 89 0.19 5.41 -8.65
C PHE A 89 1.71 5.53 -8.86
N VAL A 90 2.26 4.85 -9.85
CA VAL A 90 3.70 4.94 -10.19
C VAL A 90 4.04 6.31 -10.79
N GLU A 91 3.28 6.78 -11.77
CA GLU A 91 3.49 8.08 -12.42
C GLU A 91 3.01 9.26 -11.57
N GLY A 92 2.03 9.06 -10.69
CA GLY A 92 1.56 10.06 -9.74
C GLY A 92 2.65 10.52 -8.76
N CYS A 93 3.68 9.72 -8.57
CA CYS A 93 4.89 10.14 -7.86
C CYS A 93 5.57 11.35 -8.55
N GLU A 94 5.40 11.49 -9.87
CA GLU A 94 5.90 12.62 -10.65
C GLU A 94 5.01 13.87 -10.52
N GLY A 95 3.75 13.69 -10.13
CA GLY A 95 2.73 14.75 -10.09
C GLY A 95 2.78 15.68 -8.87
N GLY A 96 3.80 15.59 -8.03
CA GLY A 96 4.02 16.54 -6.95
C GLY A 96 3.25 16.28 -5.66
N PHE A 97 2.60 15.14 -5.51
CA PHE A 97 1.95 14.77 -4.25
C PHE A 97 2.93 14.31 -3.17
N VAL A 98 4.06 13.80 -3.58
CA VAL A 98 5.16 13.34 -2.73
C VAL A 98 6.47 13.78 -3.38
N PRO A 99 7.49 14.16 -2.60
CA PRO A 99 8.78 14.47 -3.17
C PRO A 99 9.29 13.33 -4.05
N PHE A 100 9.71 13.68 -5.25
CA PHE A 100 10.13 12.73 -6.27
C PHE A 100 11.44 12.05 -5.90
N ASN A 101 11.37 10.80 -5.49
CA ASN A 101 12.52 9.92 -5.23
C ASN A 101 12.07 8.46 -5.19
N ARG A 102 13.03 7.55 -5.13
CA ARG A 102 12.73 6.10 -5.05
C ARG A 102 11.81 5.72 -3.88
N GLY A 103 11.95 6.42 -2.76
CA GLY A 103 11.10 6.23 -1.58
C GLY A 103 9.67 6.74 -1.74
N SER A 104 9.36 7.44 -2.84
CA SER A 104 8.02 7.93 -3.16
C SER A 104 7.21 6.96 -4.02
N LEU A 105 7.82 5.89 -4.53
CA LEU A 105 7.11 4.86 -5.27
C LEU A 105 6.02 4.21 -4.41
N PRO A 106 4.90 3.79 -5.01
CA PRO A 106 3.80 3.20 -4.26
C PRO A 106 4.21 1.93 -3.53
N VAL A 107 3.48 1.62 -2.47
CA VAL A 107 3.55 0.35 -1.76
C VAL A 107 2.38 -0.51 -2.23
N VAL A 108 2.66 -1.72 -2.67
CA VAL A 108 1.63 -2.64 -3.13
C VAL A 108 1.66 -3.94 -2.33
N SER A 109 0.51 -4.58 -2.20
CA SER A 109 0.35 -5.87 -1.53
C SER A 109 -0.59 -6.76 -2.32
N GLY A 110 -0.30 -8.05 -2.40
CA GLY A 110 -1.05 -9.02 -3.20
C GLY A 110 -0.66 -9.07 -4.67
N ILE A 111 0.18 -8.16 -5.12
CA ILE A 111 0.82 -8.14 -6.45
C ILE A 111 2.29 -7.75 -6.28
N ALA A 112 3.09 -8.01 -7.31
CA ALA A 112 4.44 -7.48 -7.44
C ALA A 112 4.53 -6.65 -8.73
N VAL A 113 5.29 -5.55 -8.67
CA VAL A 113 5.43 -4.62 -9.79
C VAL A 113 6.88 -4.49 -10.23
N GLU A 114 7.08 -4.37 -11.53
CA GLU A 114 8.35 -3.99 -12.12
C GLU A 114 8.26 -2.56 -12.65
N VAL A 115 9.24 -1.75 -12.26
CA VAL A 115 9.32 -0.34 -12.61
C VAL A 115 10.68 -0.06 -13.21
N LYS A 116 10.69 0.69 -14.30
CA LYS A 116 11.92 1.19 -14.92
C LYS A 116 12.11 2.65 -14.54
N GLU A 117 13.30 2.97 -14.03
CA GLU A 117 13.73 4.35 -13.83
C GLU A 117 14.49 4.85 -15.06
N ASN A 118 14.13 6.01 -15.54
CA ASN A 118 14.79 6.65 -16.68
C ASN A 118 14.90 8.14 -16.43
N ASN A 119 16.10 8.60 -16.07
CA ASN A 119 16.39 10.01 -15.78
C ASN A 119 15.43 10.66 -14.77
N GLY A 120 15.07 9.92 -13.72
CA GLY A 120 14.16 10.40 -12.69
C GLY A 120 12.68 10.19 -13.01
N SER A 121 12.30 9.67 -14.16
CA SER A 121 10.95 9.23 -14.47
C SER A 121 10.78 7.75 -14.20
N TYR A 122 9.58 7.34 -13.79
CA TYR A 122 9.26 5.95 -13.51
C TYR A 122 8.21 5.43 -14.50
N THR A 123 8.47 4.25 -15.05
CA THR A 123 7.55 3.56 -15.97
C THR A 123 7.24 2.18 -15.43
N LEU A 124 5.96 1.87 -15.29
CA LEU A 124 5.50 0.53 -14.96
C LEU A 124 5.73 -0.39 -16.16
N THR A 125 6.49 -1.48 -15.96
CA THR A 125 6.82 -2.44 -17.04
C THR A 125 6.20 -3.80 -16.84
N GLY A 126 5.70 -4.13 -15.66
CA GLY A 126 5.05 -5.42 -15.41
C GLY A 126 4.33 -5.48 -14.07
N ILE A 127 3.28 -6.29 -14.03
CA ILE A 127 2.56 -6.65 -12.80
C ILE A 127 2.38 -8.15 -12.80
N THR A 128 2.76 -8.78 -11.69
CA THR A 128 2.50 -10.20 -11.44
C THR A 128 1.60 -10.39 -10.23
N ARG A 129 0.77 -11.41 -10.28
CA ARG A 129 -0.03 -11.88 -9.16
C ARG A 129 0.18 -13.38 -9.03
N ASN A 130 0.51 -13.85 -7.82
CA ASN A 130 0.84 -15.26 -7.58
C ASN A 130 1.91 -15.81 -8.53
N GLY A 131 2.92 -14.99 -8.87
CA GLY A 131 4.03 -15.36 -9.76
C GLY A 131 3.68 -15.41 -11.25
N GLN A 132 2.48 -15.04 -11.65
CA GLN A 132 2.03 -15.01 -13.03
C GLN A 132 1.70 -13.58 -13.48
N PRO A 133 1.91 -13.24 -14.77
CA PRO A 133 1.45 -11.96 -15.30
C PRO A 133 -0.05 -11.76 -15.05
N LEU A 134 -0.43 -10.57 -14.63
CA LEU A 134 -1.83 -10.22 -14.43
C LEU A 134 -2.55 -10.15 -15.79
N GLY A 135 -3.62 -10.94 -15.95
CA GLY A 135 -4.45 -10.92 -17.16
C GLY A 135 -5.42 -9.74 -17.17
N ASP A 136 -5.68 -9.17 -18.35
CA ASP A 136 -6.57 -8.01 -18.49
C ASP A 136 -8.01 -8.31 -18.04
N ASN A 137 -8.44 -9.55 -18.20
CA ASN A 137 -9.80 -10.00 -17.83
C ASN A 137 -9.89 -10.63 -16.44
N ASP A 138 -8.79 -10.68 -15.70
CA ASP A 138 -8.81 -11.13 -14.31
C ASP A 138 -9.71 -10.18 -13.50
N THR A 139 -10.44 -10.72 -12.53
CA THR A 139 -11.24 -9.91 -11.60
C THR A 139 -10.57 -9.91 -10.25
N VAL A 140 -10.31 -8.74 -9.70
CA VAL A 140 -9.65 -8.54 -8.41
C VAL A 140 -10.39 -7.52 -7.56
N THR A 141 -10.38 -7.75 -6.25
CA THR A 141 -10.80 -6.74 -5.28
C THR A 141 -9.58 -5.92 -4.84
N VAL A 142 -9.74 -4.61 -4.78
CA VAL A 142 -8.64 -3.67 -4.55
C VAL A 142 -9.00 -2.68 -3.46
N THR A 143 -8.08 -2.48 -2.52
CA THR A 143 -8.12 -1.37 -1.56
C THR A 143 -7.05 -0.36 -1.95
N CYS A 144 -7.45 0.89 -2.18
CA CYS A 144 -6.55 2.01 -2.41
C CYS A 144 -6.45 2.85 -1.14
N LEU A 145 -5.23 3.19 -0.71
CA LEU A 145 -4.94 4.09 0.40
C LEU A 145 -4.28 5.36 -0.13
N ALA A 146 -4.90 6.49 0.11
CA ALA A 146 -4.40 7.82 -0.25
C ALA A 146 -5.16 8.88 0.54
N THR A 147 -4.68 10.11 0.58
CA THR A 147 -5.49 11.23 1.02
C THR A 147 -6.61 11.50 0.02
N GLU A 148 -7.67 12.20 0.43
CA GLU A 148 -8.80 12.52 -0.47
C GLU A 148 -8.33 13.15 -1.79
N LYS A 149 -7.46 14.15 -1.70
CA LYS A 149 -6.91 14.82 -2.88
C LYS A 149 -6.09 13.90 -3.77
N GLN A 150 -5.27 13.04 -3.18
CA GLN A 150 -4.50 12.04 -3.94
C GLN A 150 -5.44 11.00 -4.57
N MET A 151 -6.46 10.56 -3.84
CA MET A 151 -7.42 9.56 -4.31
C MET A 151 -8.16 10.05 -5.57
N GLU A 152 -8.59 11.30 -5.57
CA GLU A 152 -9.24 11.92 -6.74
C GLU A 152 -8.32 11.95 -7.97
N ALA A 153 -7.03 12.13 -7.77
CA ALA A 153 -6.05 12.18 -8.86
C ALA A 153 -5.61 10.78 -9.35
N LEU A 154 -5.53 9.80 -8.44
CA LEU A 154 -4.93 8.48 -8.71
C LEU A 154 -5.95 7.42 -9.13
N LEU A 155 -7.19 7.54 -8.65
CA LEU A 155 -8.25 6.57 -8.93
C LEU A 155 -9.36 7.23 -9.73
N ALA A 156 -9.46 6.88 -11.01
CA ALA A 156 -10.52 7.37 -11.88
C ALA A 156 -11.90 6.98 -11.30
N SER A 157 -12.87 7.90 -11.39
CA SER A 157 -14.21 7.70 -10.82
C SER A 157 -14.98 6.54 -11.42
N ASP A 158 -14.67 6.18 -12.66
CA ASP A 158 -15.27 5.10 -13.44
C ASP A 158 -14.42 3.80 -13.45
N SER A 159 -13.30 3.79 -12.73
CA SER A 159 -12.43 2.61 -12.63
C SER A 159 -13.00 1.59 -11.64
N GLY A 160 -13.46 0.47 -12.18
CA GLY A 160 -14.04 -0.61 -11.40
C GLY A 160 -15.43 -0.30 -10.81
N THR A 161 -15.88 -1.18 -9.94
CA THR A 161 -17.14 -1.07 -9.21
C THR A 161 -16.87 -0.78 -7.74
N SER A 162 -17.53 0.23 -7.17
CA SER A 162 -17.40 0.58 -5.76
C SER A 162 -17.84 -0.57 -4.84
N VAL A 163 -17.07 -0.79 -3.79
CA VAL A 163 -17.40 -1.74 -2.72
C VAL A 163 -17.44 -0.96 -1.41
N GLY A 164 -18.65 -0.79 -0.87
CA GLY A 164 -18.85 -0.03 0.36
C GLY A 164 -18.55 1.47 0.22
N GLU A 165 -18.41 2.12 1.35
CA GLU A 165 -18.07 3.54 1.47
C GLU A 165 -16.59 3.73 1.79
N ASP A 166 -16.06 4.92 1.49
CA ASP A 166 -14.73 5.32 1.91
C ASP A 166 -14.64 5.35 3.44
N THR A 167 -13.51 4.91 3.98
CA THR A 167 -13.27 4.93 5.43
C THR A 167 -11.94 5.61 5.76
N TRP A 168 -11.84 6.13 6.97
CA TRP A 168 -10.59 6.64 7.51
C TRP A 168 -9.71 5.48 7.94
N VAL A 169 -8.53 5.37 7.36
CA VAL A 169 -7.60 4.25 7.63
C VAL A 169 -7.20 4.20 9.11
N LYS A 170 -7.00 5.34 9.76
CA LYS A 170 -6.70 5.38 11.20
C LYS A 170 -7.79 4.78 12.07
N ASN A 171 -9.06 4.92 11.69
CA ASN A 171 -10.17 4.31 12.42
C ASN A 171 -10.16 2.79 12.27
N THR A 172 -10.01 2.31 11.04
CA THR A 172 -9.89 0.87 10.74
C THR A 172 -8.71 0.25 11.47
N TRP A 173 -7.56 0.90 11.44
CA TRP A 173 -6.35 0.46 12.13
C TRP A 173 -6.52 0.43 13.66
N ARG A 174 -7.09 1.48 14.24
CA ARG A 174 -7.38 1.55 15.67
C ARG A 174 -8.30 0.42 16.11
N ASP A 175 -9.35 0.14 15.35
CA ASP A 175 -10.29 -0.93 15.68
C ASP A 175 -9.60 -2.30 15.59
N TYR A 176 -8.72 -2.51 14.61
CA TYR A 176 -7.94 -3.73 14.48
C TYR A 176 -6.99 -3.95 15.66
N ILE A 177 -6.21 -2.95 16.05
CA ILE A 177 -5.26 -3.08 17.16
C ILE A 177 -5.95 -3.17 18.52
N SER A 178 -7.16 -2.64 18.69
CA SER A 178 -7.91 -2.70 19.95
C SER A 178 -8.32 -4.11 20.34
N GLY A 179 -8.47 -5.03 19.39
CA GLY A 179 -8.79 -6.43 19.61
C GLY A 179 -7.57 -7.33 19.82
N GLY A 180 -6.37 -6.75 19.88
CA GLY A 180 -5.12 -7.49 19.77
C GLY A 180 -4.80 -7.81 18.31
N ALA A 181 -3.64 -7.37 17.84
CA ALA A 181 -3.28 -7.45 16.44
C ALA A 181 -2.00 -8.23 16.22
N THR A 182 -1.90 -8.86 15.04
CA THR A 182 -0.68 -9.45 14.51
C THR A 182 -0.29 -8.78 13.22
N LEU A 183 1.01 -8.63 12.98
CA LEU A 183 1.54 -8.10 11.73
C LEU A 183 1.80 -9.25 10.74
N ALA A 184 1.50 -9.00 9.47
CA ALA A 184 1.88 -9.89 8.38
C ALA A 184 3.38 -9.79 8.10
N GLU A 185 3.94 -10.83 7.49
CA GLU A 185 5.32 -10.80 7.00
C GLU A 185 5.45 -9.87 5.79
N PRO A 186 6.64 -9.28 5.56
CA PRO A 186 6.90 -8.49 4.35
C PRO A 186 7.04 -9.39 3.14
N GLU A 187 6.74 -8.82 1.97
CA GLU A 187 6.97 -9.43 0.67
C GLU A 187 7.86 -8.52 -0.19
N ASN A 188 8.59 -9.12 -1.12
CA ASN A 188 9.27 -8.39 -2.18
C ASN A 188 8.24 -8.01 -3.24
N TYR A 189 7.79 -6.76 -3.22
CA TYR A 189 6.70 -6.28 -4.08
C TYR A 189 7.16 -5.40 -5.23
N MET A 190 8.42 -4.99 -5.24
CA MET A 190 8.95 -4.02 -6.18
C MET A 190 10.27 -4.51 -6.77
N THR A 191 10.40 -4.41 -8.07
CA THR A 191 11.67 -4.50 -8.77
C THR A 191 11.88 -3.21 -9.56
N LEU A 192 12.92 -2.45 -9.22
CA LEU A 192 13.31 -1.21 -9.90
C LEU A 192 14.57 -1.45 -10.73
N ARG A 193 14.49 -1.14 -12.02
CA ARG A 193 15.62 -1.27 -12.97
C ARG A 193 16.02 0.07 -13.56
#